data_3b178066472d233e2abf657bfb1bd898
#
_entry.id   3b178066472d233e2abf657bfb1bd898
#
_cell.length_a   1.000
_cell.length_b   1.000
_cell.length_c   1.000
_cell.angle_alpha   90.00
_cell.angle_beta   90.00
_cell.angle_gamma   90.00
#
_symmetry.space_group_name_H-M   'P 1'
#
loop_
_entity.id
_entity.type
_entity.pdbx_description
1 polymer ?
#
loop_
_entity_poly.entity_id
_entity_poly.type
_entity_poly.pdbx_seq_one_letter_code
_entity_poly.pdbx_strand_id
1 'polypeptide(L)'
;MSTRIVNALIDRRTALLLGMASGAVAGLAATGVSSLAATLLRKTIPSSGEKIPVIGVGTNNYSPTSPEERAARRAVLERLTAAGLSVIDTAPLYRESERVIGELLTEIGNRPTAFLATKVTARGGTREEGIASIDESMRRLQTHFIELMQVHNLIGAEALLPLMAEWVAAKRIRYVGITTSQDAQYPDMLRLMRTQKLDFIQVDYSLGNRGAADEVLPLAAEKGIAVLVNLPFGGRRDGNLFGRVREQKLPDWAAEFDAHSWGQVFLKYVVSHPAVTCAIPGMTKVANLEDNLGAAQGRLPDATMRKRIEAYWDALPA
;
A
#
# COMPACT_ATOMS: atom_id res chain seq x y z
N MET A 1 -44.64 16.73 58.75
CA MET A 1 -45.28 18.00 58.36
C MET A 1 -45.01 18.28 56.90
N SER A 2 -46.08 18.38 56.22
CA SER A 2 -46.35 18.52 54.81
C SER A 2 -45.81 19.84 54.21
N THR A 3 -45.32 19.83 52.97
CA THR A 3 -45.58 20.94 52.03
C THR A 3 -45.14 20.58 50.61
N ARG A 4 -46.03 20.29 49.85
CA ARG A 4 -46.55 20.67 48.53
C ARG A 4 -45.52 21.07 47.43
N ILE A 5 -45.64 20.29 46.39
CA ILE A 5 -45.25 20.43 45.01
C ILE A 5 -46.05 21.57 44.35
N VAL A 6 -45.39 22.46 43.60
CA VAL A 6 -46.05 23.32 42.60
C VAL A 6 -45.40 23.05 41.25
N ASN A 7 -46.17 22.37 40.38
CA ASN A 7 -45.90 22.25 38.94
C ASN A 7 -46.14 23.61 38.23
N ALA A 8 -45.17 24.06 37.45
CA ALA A 8 -45.40 25.10 36.46
C ALA A 8 -45.20 24.50 35.07
N LEU A 9 -46.31 24.33 34.37
CA LEU A 9 -46.41 24.02 32.94
C LEU A 9 -45.84 25.20 32.17
N ILE A 10 -44.76 24.97 31.40
CA ILE A 10 -44.29 25.89 30.37
C ILE A 10 -44.78 25.38 29.02
N ASP A 11 -45.56 26.24 28.39
CA ASP A 11 -46.27 26.05 27.14
C ASP A 11 -45.31 25.80 25.94
N ARG A 12 -45.67 24.83 25.11
CA ARG A 12 -44.89 24.30 23.98
C ARG A 12 -44.99 25.13 22.70
N ARG A 13 -45.28 26.43 22.75
CA ARG A 13 -45.54 27.23 21.56
C ARG A 13 -44.61 28.42 21.26
N THR A 14 -43.54 28.63 22.03
CA THR A 14 -42.66 29.82 21.82
C THR A 14 -41.16 29.46 21.63
N ALA A 15 -40.81 28.29 21.11
CA ALA A 15 -39.43 27.89 20.84
C ALA A 15 -39.20 27.50 19.37
N LEU A 16 -39.83 28.25 18.47
CA LEU A 16 -39.66 28.08 17.01
C LEU A 16 -39.55 29.48 16.40
N LEU A 17 -38.34 30.05 16.42
CA LEU A 17 -37.86 31.13 15.55
C LEU A 17 -36.64 31.83 16.19
N LEU A 18 -35.46 31.14 16.17
CA LEU A 18 -34.13 31.75 16.25
C LEU A 18 -33.10 30.60 16.19
N GLY A 19 -32.71 30.22 14.96
CA GLY A 19 -31.73 29.11 14.79
C GLY A 19 -31.45 28.79 13.34
N MET A 20 -31.52 29.74 12.43
CA MET A 20 -31.07 29.55 11.06
C MET A 20 -30.13 30.69 10.68
N ALA A 21 -28.86 30.56 10.96
CA ALA A 21 -27.77 31.24 10.25
C ALA A 21 -26.41 30.86 10.93
N SER A 22 -25.89 29.66 10.74
CA SER A 22 -24.45 29.32 10.92
C SER A 22 -24.25 27.85 10.60
N GLY A 23 -24.32 27.49 9.34
CA GLY A 23 -24.17 26.08 8.96
C GLY A 23 -23.87 25.84 7.48
N ALA A 24 -23.18 26.74 6.80
CA ALA A 24 -23.02 26.60 5.34
C ALA A 24 -21.59 26.77 4.83
N VAL A 25 -20.54 26.54 5.63
CA VAL A 25 -19.14 26.58 5.12
C VAL A 25 -18.32 25.33 5.40
N ALA A 26 -18.75 24.42 6.27
CA ALA A 26 -17.97 23.19 6.58
C ALA A 26 -18.32 21.98 5.68
N GLY A 27 -19.29 22.08 4.78
CA GLY A 27 -19.82 20.94 4.01
C GLY A 27 -19.10 20.59 2.72
N LEU A 28 -18.30 21.48 2.12
CA LEU A 28 -17.72 21.25 0.78
C LEU A 28 -16.38 20.54 0.77
N ALA A 29 -15.62 20.56 1.84
CA ALA A 29 -14.33 19.85 1.91
C ALA A 29 -14.48 18.33 2.17
N ALA A 30 -15.53 17.92 2.91
CA ALA A 30 -15.77 16.51 3.25
C ALA A 30 -16.32 15.68 2.08
N THR A 31 -17.03 16.31 1.13
CA THR A 31 -17.64 15.60 -0.02
C THR A 31 -16.63 15.15 -1.06
N GLY A 32 -15.54 15.91 -1.27
CA GLY A 32 -14.50 15.57 -2.25
C GLY A 32 -13.64 14.38 -1.82
N VAL A 33 -13.32 14.26 -0.55
CA VAL A 33 -12.48 13.16 -0.02
C VAL A 33 -13.26 11.85 0.01
N SER A 34 -14.53 11.88 0.41
CA SER A 34 -15.41 10.70 0.41
C SER A 34 -15.67 10.15 -1.00
N SER A 35 -15.75 11.03 -2.00
CA SER A 35 -15.91 10.66 -3.41
C SER A 35 -14.67 9.94 -3.96
N LEU A 36 -13.45 10.39 -3.62
CA LEU A 36 -12.21 9.75 -4.08
C LEU A 36 -12.04 8.34 -3.48
N ALA A 37 -12.33 8.16 -2.19
CA ALA A 37 -12.25 6.85 -1.52
C ALA A 37 -13.23 5.83 -2.12
N ALA A 38 -14.42 6.26 -2.54
CA ALA A 38 -15.43 5.39 -3.13
C ALA A 38 -15.08 4.93 -4.56
N THR A 39 -14.17 5.61 -5.26
CA THR A 39 -13.82 5.31 -6.66
C THR A 39 -12.55 4.50 -6.82
N LEU A 40 -11.72 4.36 -5.78
CA LEU A 40 -10.47 3.60 -5.89
C LEU A 40 -10.72 2.09 -6.01
N LEU A 41 -10.10 1.48 -7.01
CA LEU A 41 -10.12 0.04 -7.21
C LEU A 41 -9.47 -0.67 -6.03
N ARG A 42 -10.09 -1.77 -5.60
CA ARG A 42 -9.63 -2.63 -4.51
C ARG A 42 -9.60 -4.08 -4.95
N LYS A 43 -8.66 -4.85 -4.44
CA LYS A 43 -8.60 -6.29 -4.63
C LYS A 43 -8.63 -7.01 -3.28
N THR A 44 -9.13 -8.22 -3.31
CA THR A 44 -9.31 -9.07 -2.13
C THR A 44 -8.00 -9.74 -1.76
N ILE A 45 -7.68 -9.79 -0.47
CA ILE A 45 -6.68 -10.68 0.12
C ILE A 45 -7.32 -12.07 0.18
N PRO A 46 -6.83 -13.08 -0.57
CA PRO A 46 -7.54 -14.35 -0.69
C PRO A 46 -7.73 -15.09 0.65
N SER A 47 -6.74 -14.99 1.56
CA SER A 47 -6.78 -15.71 2.85
C SER A 47 -7.83 -15.19 3.83
N SER A 48 -8.31 -13.94 3.68
CA SER A 48 -9.23 -13.31 4.64
C SER A 48 -10.51 -12.73 4.04
N GLY A 49 -10.52 -12.45 2.74
CA GLY A 49 -11.59 -11.69 2.09
C GLY A 49 -11.52 -10.17 2.30
N GLU A 50 -10.56 -9.65 3.09
CA GLU A 50 -10.34 -8.22 3.26
C GLU A 50 -9.96 -7.58 1.92
N LYS A 51 -10.44 -6.36 1.66
CA LYS A 51 -10.17 -5.63 0.42
C LYS A 51 -9.21 -4.47 0.67
N ILE A 52 -8.07 -4.48 -0.01
CA ILE A 52 -7.08 -3.40 0.02
C ILE A 52 -7.03 -2.65 -1.32
N PRO A 53 -6.62 -1.37 -1.35
CA PRO A 53 -6.46 -0.62 -2.59
C PRO A 53 -5.39 -1.27 -3.49
N VAL A 54 -5.57 -1.16 -4.81
CA VAL A 54 -4.61 -1.70 -5.79
C VAL A 54 -3.32 -0.88 -5.88
N ILE A 55 -3.29 0.34 -5.32
CA ILE A 55 -2.12 1.21 -5.22
C ILE A 55 -1.88 1.56 -3.75
N GLY A 56 -0.70 1.25 -3.25
CA GLY A 56 -0.15 1.67 -1.97
C GLY A 56 1.08 2.54 -2.14
N VAL A 57 1.82 2.80 -1.07
CA VAL A 57 3.06 3.58 -1.07
C VAL A 57 4.25 2.75 -0.57
N GLY A 58 5.33 2.70 -1.38
CA GLY A 58 6.65 2.23 -0.96
C GLY A 58 7.48 3.38 -0.38
N THR A 59 8.14 3.15 0.75
CA THR A 59 8.71 4.21 1.57
C THR A 59 10.23 4.14 1.74
N ASN A 60 10.96 3.48 0.85
CA ASN A 60 12.42 3.40 0.91
C ASN A 60 13.13 4.79 0.88
N ASN A 61 12.43 5.84 0.45
CA ASN A 61 12.90 7.23 0.41
C ASN A 61 12.25 8.12 1.49
N TYR A 62 11.73 7.53 2.60
CA TYR A 62 11.14 8.26 3.73
C TYR A 62 12.16 8.55 4.83
N SER A 63 13.37 8.94 4.43
CA SER A 63 14.41 9.46 5.34
C SER A 63 14.72 10.90 4.94
N PRO A 64 13.83 11.86 5.26
CA PRO A 64 13.99 13.25 4.88
C PRO A 64 15.22 13.87 5.55
N THR A 65 15.91 14.72 4.81
CA THR A 65 17.11 15.43 5.26
C THR A 65 16.84 16.90 5.58
N SER A 66 15.62 17.37 5.27
CA SER A 66 15.19 18.75 5.57
C SER A 66 13.74 18.79 6.08
N PRO A 67 13.34 19.89 6.76
CA PRO A 67 11.95 20.11 7.17
C PRO A 67 10.96 20.09 6.00
N GLU A 68 11.35 20.63 4.83
CA GLU A 68 10.53 20.68 3.61
C GLU A 68 10.28 19.27 3.07
N GLU A 69 11.32 18.44 3.07
CA GLU A 69 11.19 17.04 2.69
C GLU A 69 10.27 16.27 3.65
N ARG A 70 10.39 16.51 4.97
CA ARG A 70 9.51 15.91 5.97
C ARG A 70 8.07 16.35 5.77
N ALA A 71 7.84 17.64 5.53
CA ALA A 71 6.51 18.18 5.24
C ALA A 71 5.90 17.56 3.97
N ALA A 72 6.71 17.33 2.92
CA ALA A 72 6.25 16.66 1.72
C ALA A 72 5.82 15.20 1.98
N ARG A 73 6.57 14.42 2.80
CA ARG A 73 6.18 13.04 3.19
C ARG A 73 4.90 13.07 4.04
N ARG A 74 4.79 14.05 4.97
CA ARG A 74 3.58 14.25 5.76
C ARG A 74 2.36 14.47 4.87
N ALA A 75 2.45 15.38 3.90
CA ALA A 75 1.36 15.68 2.98
C ALA A 75 0.95 14.46 2.13
N VAL A 76 1.91 13.62 1.72
CA VAL A 76 1.61 12.35 1.03
C VAL A 76 0.83 11.40 1.92
N LEU A 77 1.28 11.16 3.16
CA LEU A 77 0.59 10.24 4.08
C LEU A 77 -0.79 10.77 4.48
N GLU A 78 -0.91 12.06 4.75
CA GLU A 78 -2.18 12.70 5.07
C GLU A 78 -3.19 12.56 3.92
N ARG A 79 -2.77 12.85 2.70
CA ARG A 79 -3.62 12.74 1.51
C ARG A 79 -3.99 11.29 1.19
N LEU A 80 -3.03 10.36 1.32
CA LEU A 80 -3.25 8.92 1.08
C LEU A 80 -4.25 8.35 2.09
N THR A 81 -4.06 8.60 3.38
CA THR A 81 -4.91 8.07 4.46
C THR A 81 -6.29 8.73 4.53
N ALA A 82 -6.41 9.98 4.07
CA ALA A 82 -7.70 10.64 3.92
C ALA A 82 -8.60 9.96 2.85
N ALA A 83 -8.01 9.26 1.89
CA ALA A 83 -8.75 8.46 0.91
C ALA A 83 -9.29 7.11 1.48
N GLY A 84 -9.08 6.84 2.75
CA GLY A 84 -9.50 5.62 3.45
C GLY A 84 -8.37 4.61 3.65
N LEU A 85 -8.69 3.31 3.78
CA LEU A 85 -7.69 2.26 4.00
C LEU A 85 -6.58 2.31 2.94
N SER A 86 -5.34 2.43 3.39
CA SER A 86 -4.16 2.70 2.57
C SER A 86 -3.01 1.76 2.91
N VAL A 87 -2.40 1.14 1.91
CA VAL A 87 -1.21 0.30 2.10
C VAL A 87 0.04 1.17 2.17
N ILE A 88 0.79 1.04 3.27
CA ILE A 88 2.08 1.73 3.49
C ILE A 88 3.13 0.66 3.74
N ASP A 89 4.04 0.46 2.77
CA ASP A 89 5.11 -0.53 2.86
C ASP A 89 6.44 0.12 3.24
N THR A 90 7.06 -0.40 4.28
CA THR A 90 8.35 0.05 4.81
C THR A 90 9.26 -1.13 5.17
N ALA A 91 10.42 -0.87 5.76
CA ALA A 91 11.33 -1.89 6.30
C ALA A 91 12.34 -1.29 7.29
N PRO A 92 12.87 -2.08 8.25
CA PRO A 92 13.96 -1.66 9.11
C PRO A 92 15.21 -1.19 8.36
N LEU A 93 15.47 -1.77 7.19
CA LEU A 93 16.63 -1.42 6.34
C LEU A 93 16.45 -0.14 5.54
N TYR A 94 15.32 0.54 5.64
CA TYR A 94 15.05 1.81 4.95
C TYR A 94 15.45 3.03 5.79
N ARG A 95 16.57 2.94 6.51
CA ARG A 95 17.13 4.01 7.36
C ARG A 95 16.10 4.49 8.39
N GLU A 96 15.68 5.77 8.29
CA GLU A 96 14.75 6.41 9.23
C GLU A 96 13.26 6.20 8.87
N SER A 97 12.98 5.48 7.80
CA SER A 97 11.62 5.39 7.23
C SER A 97 10.57 4.95 8.25
N GLU A 98 10.82 3.87 9.02
CA GLU A 98 9.86 3.41 10.03
C GLU A 98 9.60 4.47 11.11
N ARG A 99 10.66 5.15 11.60
CA ARG A 99 10.52 6.22 12.60
C ARG A 99 9.71 7.39 12.05
N VAL A 100 10.04 7.85 10.86
CA VAL A 100 9.34 8.97 10.20
C VAL A 100 7.86 8.64 9.96
N ILE A 101 7.54 7.42 9.52
CA ILE A 101 6.15 6.99 9.32
C ILE A 101 5.41 6.94 10.66
N GLY A 102 6.00 6.37 11.71
CA GLY A 102 5.40 6.30 13.04
C GLY A 102 5.07 7.68 13.60
N GLU A 103 6.03 8.62 13.54
CA GLU A 103 5.85 10.01 13.94
C GLU A 103 4.73 10.70 13.13
N LEU A 104 4.79 10.61 11.80
CA LEU A 104 3.83 11.28 10.93
C LEU A 104 2.41 10.74 11.08
N LEU A 105 2.23 9.42 11.17
CA LEU A 105 0.89 8.84 11.39
C LEU A 105 0.33 9.21 12.77
N THR A 106 1.17 9.34 13.79
CA THR A 106 0.76 9.82 15.11
C THR A 106 0.34 11.29 15.06
N GLU A 107 1.13 12.15 14.41
CA GLU A 107 0.82 13.58 14.23
C GLU A 107 -0.47 13.82 13.42
N ILE A 108 -0.72 13.00 12.41
CA ILE A 108 -1.92 13.10 11.56
C ILE A 108 -3.14 12.49 12.25
N GLY A 109 -2.94 11.51 13.14
CA GLY A 109 -4.02 10.77 13.81
C GLY A 109 -4.68 9.70 12.94
N ASN A 110 -4.03 9.23 11.88
CA ASN A 110 -4.62 8.36 10.85
C ASN A 110 -4.16 6.90 10.92
N ARG A 111 -3.51 6.47 12.00
CA ARG A 111 -3.04 5.07 12.15
C ARG A 111 -4.13 4.03 11.85
N PRO A 112 -5.41 4.20 12.26
CA PRO A 112 -6.47 3.23 11.99
C PRO A 112 -6.79 3.02 10.51
N THR A 113 -6.46 3.99 9.63
CA THR A 113 -6.68 3.89 8.18
C THR A 113 -5.44 3.41 7.43
N ALA A 114 -4.33 3.15 8.13
CA ALA A 114 -3.12 2.62 7.55
C ALA A 114 -3.07 1.09 7.66
N PHE A 115 -2.94 0.41 6.51
CA PHE A 115 -2.49 -0.98 6.43
C PHE A 115 -0.97 -0.93 6.39
N LEU A 116 -0.33 -1.07 7.56
CA LEU A 116 1.14 -1.06 7.66
C LEU A 116 1.71 -2.41 7.26
N ALA A 117 2.58 -2.40 6.27
CA ALA A 117 3.43 -3.52 5.89
C ALA A 117 4.88 -3.18 6.21
N THR A 118 5.53 -3.99 7.01
CA THR A 118 6.97 -3.88 7.24
C THR A 118 7.65 -5.24 7.13
N LYS A 119 8.94 -5.29 7.40
CA LYS A 119 9.76 -6.47 7.15
C LYS A 119 10.57 -6.84 8.37
N VAL A 120 10.99 -8.10 8.43
CA VAL A 120 11.88 -8.64 9.47
C VAL A 120 13.03 -9.39 8.81
N THR A 121 14.22 -9.32 9.40
CA THR A 121 15.38 -10.11 9.01
C THR A 121 16.05 -10.71 10.24
N ALA A 122 16.53 -11.94 10.11
CA ALA A 122 17.42 -12.59 11.07
C ALA A 122 18.66 -13.07 10.31
N ARG A 123 19.69 -12.25 10.25
CA ARG A 123 20.90 -12.54 9.44
C ARG A 123 21.71 -13.71 9.99
N GLY A 124 21.75 -13.87 11.31
CA GLY A 124 22.30 -15.03 12.00
C GLY A 124 21.34 -16.24 12.01
N GLY A 125 20.12 -16.09 11.49
CA GLY A 125 19.11 -17.15 11.45
C GLY A 125 18.52 -17.47 12.82
N THR A 126 18.61 -16.58 13.80
CA THR A 126 18.13 -16.83 15.18
C THR A 126 16.75 -16.23 15.43
N ARG A 127 16.03 -16.89 16.34
CA ARG A 127 14.73 -16.42 16.84
C ARG A 127 14.85 -15.09 17.58
N GLU A 128 15.91 -14.93 18.37
CA GLU A 128 16.19 -13.73 19.18
C GLU A 128 16.40 -12.50 18.31
N GLU A 129 17.10 -12.64 17.20
CA GLU A 129 17.24 -11.58 16.20
C GLU A 129 15.87 -11.17 15.61
N GLY A 130 15.01 -12.13 15.34
CA GLY A 130 13.64 -11.88 14.84
C GLY A 130 12.82 -11.09 15.86
N ILE A 131 12.85 -11.48 17.13
CA ILE A 131 12.15 -10.78 18.23
C ILE A 131 12.67 -9.35 18.36
N ALA A 132 13.98 -9.16 18.41
CA ALA A 132 14.57 -7.82 18.51
C ALA A 132 14.19 -6.93 17.30
N SER A 133 14.14 -7.51 16.10
CA SER A 133 13.77 -6.78 14.88
C SER A 133 12.32 -6.29 14.90
N ILE A 134 11.35 -7.13 15.30
CA ILE A 134 9.94 -6.70 15.34
C ILE A 134 9.69 -5.70 16.48
N ASP A 135 10.30 -5.90 17.64
CA ASP A 135 10.14 -5.00 18.77
C ASP A 135 10.67 -3.60 18.43
N GLU A 136 11.80 -3.52 17.77
CA GLU A 136 12.36 -2.25 17.28
C GLU A 136 11.49 -1.62 16.19
N SER A 137 10.96 -2.40 15.24
CA SER A 137 10.02 -1.90 14.22
C SER A 137 8.75 -1.33 14.86
N MET A 138 8.15 -2.03 15.83
CA MET A 138 6.97 -1.54 16.55
C MET A 138 7.25 -0.24 17.31
N ARG A 139 8.43 -0.15 17.93
CA ARG A 139 8.87 1.06 18.63
C ARG A 139 9.03 2.24 17.68
N ARG A 140 9.69 2.04 16.53
CA ARG A 140 9.89 3.09 15.51
C ARG A 140 8.56 3.52 14.88
N LEU A 141 7.70 2.56 14.54
CA LEU A 141 6.38 2.80 13.96
C LEU A 141 5.34 3.31 14.97
N GLN A 142 5.71 3.40 16.26
CA GLN A 142 4.83 3.85 17.37
C GLN A 142 3.50 3.07 17.40
N THR A 143 3.57 1.74 17.25
CA THR A 143 2.40 0.87 17.18
C THR A 143 2.63 -0.45 17.93
N HIS A 144 1.55 -1.05 18.42
CA HIS A 144 1.56 -2.40 19.02
C HIS A 144 1.03 -3.47 18.06
N PHE A 145 0.66 -3.07 16.85
CA PHE A 145 0.05 -3.96 15.87
C PHE A 145 0.49 -3.60 14.46
N ILE A 146 0.85 -4.60 13.65
CA ILE A 146 1.25 -4.46 12.25
C ILE A 146 0.36 -5.35 11.39
N GLU A 147 -0.21 -4.80 10.32
CA GLU A 147 -1.12 -5.55 9.45
C GLU A 147 -0.38 -6.63 8.68
N LEU A 148 0.78 -6.35 8.11
CA LEU A 148 1.58 -7.33 7.36
C LEU A 148 3.04 -7.31 7.77
N MET A 149 3.53 -8.43 8.28
CA MET A 149 4.95 -8.66 8.52
C MET A 149 5.51 -9.59 7.44
N GLN A 150 6.67 -9.24 6.88
CA GLN A 150 7.27 -9.98 5.77
C GLN A 150 8.73 -10.33 6.06
N VAL A 151 9.17 -11.54 5.73
CA VAL A 151 10.61 -11.88 5.76
C VAL A 151 11.31 -11.15 4.62
N HIS A 152 12.27 -10.29 4.94
CA HIS A 152 12.96 -9.43 3.98
C HIS A 152 14.00 -10.20 3.18
N ASN A 153 13.84 -10.22 1.83
CA ASN A 153 14.77 -10.90 0.92
C ASN A 153 15.01 -12.39 1.27
N LEU A 154 14.01 -13.06 1.85
CA LEU A 154 14.03 -14.46 2.30
C LEU A 154 15.06 -14.75 3.41
N ILE A 155 15.73 -13.72 3.98
CA ILE A 155 16.82 -13.88 4.94
C ILE A 155 16.27 -14.38 6.28
N GLY A 156 16.66 -15.59 6.69
CA GLY A 156 16.23 -16.21 7.94
C GLY A 156 14.81 -16.77 7.90
N ALA A 157 14.26 -17.07 6.72
CA ALA A 157 12.85 -17.48 6.56
C ALA A 157 12.48 -18.69 7.41
N GLU A 158 13.33 -19.70 7.48
CA GLU A 158 13.09 -20.94 8.25
C GLU A 158 12.92 -20.68 9.76
N ALA A 159 13.67 -19.74 10.32
CA ALA A 159 13.56 -19.35 11.74
C ALA A 159 12.42 -18.38 11.98
N LEU A 160 12.18 -17.47 11.04
CA LEU A 160 11.23 -16.36 11.21
C LEU A 160 9.77 -16.75 10.97
N LEU A 161 9.48 -17.64 9.99
CA LEU A 161 8.09 -17.99 9.68
C LEU A 161 7.36 -18.67 10.85
N PRO A 162 7.95 -19.62 11.60
CA PRO A 162 7.33 -20.14 12.82
C PRO A 162 7.09 -19.07 13.88
N LEU A 163 8.06 -18.16 14.09
CA LEU A 163 7.92 -17.05 15.03
C LEU A 163 6.79 -16.10 14.63
N MET A 164 6.65 -15.81 13.34
CA MET A 164 5.58 -14.95 12.83
C MET A 164 4.19 -15.59 13.03
N ALA A 165 4.08 -16.92 12.95
CA ALA A 165 2.83 -17.61 13.28
C ALA A 165 2.44 -17.43 14.76
N GLU A 166 3.41 -17.42 15.67
CA GLU A 166 3.18 -17.10 17.09
C GLU A 166 2.72 -15.64 17.27
N TRP A 167 3.29 -14.70 16.51
CA TRP A 167 2.87 -13.29 16.55
C TRP A 167 1.45 -13.08 16.02
N VAL A 168 1.02 -13.86 15.03
CA VAL A 168 -0.39 -13.88 14.59
C VAL A 168 -1.29 -14.37 15.73
N ALA A 169 -0.92 -15.49 16.37
CA ALA A 169 -1.68 -16.03 17.52
C ALA A 169 -1.75 -15.04 18.70
N ALA A 170 -0.67 -14.30 18.95
CA ALA A 170 -0.58 -13.24 19.93
C ALA A 170 -1.25 -11.91 19.51
N LYS A 171 -1.84 -11.84 18.32
CA LYS A 171 -2.47 -10.64 17.74
C LYS A 171 -1.51 -9.42 17.66
N ARG A 172 -0.22 -9.67 17.49
CA ARG A 172 0.78 -8.63 17.25
C ARG A 172 0.87 -8.26 15.77
N ILE A 173 0.64 -9.26 14.90
CA ILE A 173 0.54 -9.05 13.45
C ILE A 173 -0.73 -9.72 12.92
N ARG A 174 -1.18 -9.34 11.71
CA ARG A 174 -2.37 -9.94 11.09
C ARG A 174 -1.98 -10.94 10.00
N TYR A 175 -1.09 -10.56 9.10
CA TYR A 175 -0.70 -11.34 7.93
C TYR A 175 0.79 -11.62 7.92
N VAL A 176 1.14 -12.78 7.36
CA VAL A 176 2.51 -13.27 7.18
C VAL A 176 2.87 -13.26 5.71
N GLY A 177 4.06 -12.73 5.38
CA GLY A 177 4.56 -12.71 4.01
C GLY A 177 6.06 -12.94 3.91
N ILE A 178 6.52 -13.09 2.67
CA ILE A 178 7.93 -13.13 2.28
C ILE A 178 8.17 -12.17 1.12
N THR A 179 9.38 -11.65 0.98
CA THR A 179 9.69 -10.69 -0.09
C THR A 179 11.03 -10.94 -0.74
N THR A 180 11.09 -10.68 -2.04
CA THR A 180 12.33 -10.50 -2.80
C THR A 180 12.16 -9.42 -3.87
N SER A 181 13.28 -8.85 -4.31
CA SER A 181 13.39 -8.01 -5.50
C SER A 181 14.44 -8.56 -6.46
N GLN A 182 14.74 -9.86 -6.39
CA GLN A 182 15.81 -10.52 -7.14
C GLN A 182 15.31 -11.82 -7.74
N ASP A 183 15.33 -11.93 -9.07
CA ASP A 183 14.88 -13.13 -9.80
C ASP A 183 15.70 -14.37 -9.43
N ALA A 184 16.99 -14.20 -9.10
CA ALA A 184 17.84 -15.28 -8.63
C ALA A 184 17.33 -15.98 -7.34
N GLN A 185 16.43 -15.31 -6.59
CA GLN A 185 15.79 -15.89 -5.39
C GLN A 185 14.43 -16.54 -5.67
N TYR A 186 13.94 -16.55 -6.91
CA TYR A 186 12.66 -17.18 -7.24
C TYR A 186 12.61 -18.68 -6.91
N PRO A 187 13.65 -19.50 -7.13
CA PRO A 187 13.60 -20.91 -6.72
C PRO A 187 13.31 -21.08 -5.21
N ASP A 188 13.96 -20.30 -4.36
CA ASP A 188 13.71 -20.33 -2.91
C ASP A 188 12.35 -19.77 -2.54
N MET A 189 11.91 -18.68 -3.18
CA MET A 189 10.57 -18.12 -2.99
C MET A 189 9.50 -19.15 -3.35
N LEU A 190 9.59 -19.80 -4.50
CA LEU A 190 8.66 -20.84 -4.94
C LEU A 190 8.64 -22.04 -3.99
N ARG A 191 9.80 -22.46 -3.48
CA ARG A 191 9.91 -23.52 -2.47
C ARG A 191 9.12 -23.12 -1.20
N LEU A 192 9.36 -21.93 -0.68
CA LEU A 192 8.64 -21.41 0.51
C LEU A 192 7.13 -21.28 0.26
N MET A 193 6.70 -20.78 -0.89
CA MET A 193 5.29 -20.70 -1.27
C MET A 193 4.60 -22.06 -1.32
N ARG A 194 5.31 -23.12 -1.70
CA ARG A 194 4.77 -24.50 -1.73
C ARG A 194 4.70 -25.13 -0.35
N THR A 195 5.62 -24.80 0.56
CA THR A 195 5.82 -25.51 1.84
C THR A 195 5.32 -24.73 3.06
N GLN A 196 5.15 -23.44 2.98
CA GLN A 196 4.77 -22.58 4.12
C GLN A 196 3.37 -21.99 3.94
N LYS A 197 2.71 -21.72 5.06
CA LYS A 197 1.45 -20.96 5.05
C LYS A 197 1.76 -19.48 4.96
N LEU A 198 1.46 -18.87 3.85
CA LEU A 198 1.71 -17.45 3.56
C LEU A 198 0.40 -16.77 3.18
N ASP A 199 0.21 -15.54 3.66
CA ASP A 199 -0.88 -14.66 3.23
C ASP A 199 -0.45 -13.76 2.08
N PHE A 200 0.83 -13.37 2.07
CA PHE A 200 1.39 -12.44 1.07
C PHE A 200 2.74 -12.90 0.55
N ILE A 201 3.01 -12.54 -0.69
CA ILE A 201 4.35 -12.37 -1.23
C ILE A 201 4.54 -10.93 -1.70
N GLN A 202 5.79 -10.45 -1.67
CA GLN A 202 6.16 -9.20 -2.31
C GLN A 202 7.29 -9.47 -3.30
N VAL A 203 7.09 -9.07 -4.56
CA VAL A 203 7.99 -9.42 -5.66
C VAL A 203 8.14 -8.26 -6.64
N ASP A 204 9.30 -8.17 -7.30
CA ASP A 204 9.53 -7.26 -8.42
C ASP A 204 8.69 -7.70 -9.62
N TYR A 205 7.87 -6.79 -10.14
CA TYR A 205 7.12 -6.98 -11.37
C TYR A 205 6.83 -5.64 -12.02
N SER A 206 7.22 -5.50 -13.27
CA SER A 206 7.03 -4.28 -14.04
C SER A 206 6.92 -4.61 -15.53
N LEU A 207 6.63 -3.60 -16.35
CA LEU A 207 6.62 -3.77 -17.81
C LEU A 207 8.04 -4.10 -18.35
N GLY A 208 9.09 -3.65 -17.67
CA GLY A 208 10.49 -3.96 -18.03
C GLY A 208 11.00 -5.27 -17.42
N ASN A 209 10.45 -5.71 -16.28
CA ASN A 209 10.78 -7.00 -15.65
C ASN A 209 9.50 -7.82 -15.46
N ARG A 210 9.30 -8.80 -16.34
CA ARG A 210 8.10 -9.65 -16.38
C ARG A 210 8.33 -11.06 -15.86
N GLY A 211 9.56 -11.41 -15.41
CA GLY A 211 9.93 -12.77 -15.02
C GLY A 211 9.08 -13.38 -13.90
N ALA A 212 8.53 -12.57 -12.99
CA ALA A 212 7.62 -13.09 -11.97
C ALA A 212 6.33 -13.71 -12.56
N ALA A 213 5.92 -13.31 -13.77
CA ALA A 213 4.72 -13.81 -14.42
C ALA A 213 4.86 -15.26 -14.93
N ASP A 214 6.08 -15.81 -15.04
CA ASP A 214 6.31 -17.15 -15.55
C ASP A 214 5.87 -18.23 -14.54
N GLU A 215 6.28 -18.11 -13.27
CA GLU A 215 5.98 -19.11 -12.24
C GLU A 215 5.45 -18.52 -10.93
N VAL A 216 5.99 -17.37 -10.47
CA VAL A 216 5.68 -16.83 -9.13
C VAL A 216 4.24 -16.36 -9.03
N LEU A 217 3.77 -15.56 -9.98
CA LEU A 217 2.40 -15.05 -10.00
C LEU A 217 1.36 -16.16 -10.23
N PRO A 218 1.55 -17.14 -11.15
CA PRO A 218 0.68 -18.30 -11.27
C PRO A 218 0.58 -19.11 -9.98
N LEU A 219 1.70 -19.42 -9.33
CA LEU A 219 1.70 -20.16 -8.06
C LEU A 219 1.01 -19.35 -6.94
N ALA A 220 1.19 -18.03 -6.89
CA ALA A 220 0.48 -17.19 -5.91
C ALA A 220 -1.04 -17.28 -6.08
N ALA A 221 -1.52 -17.22 -7.32
CA ALA A 221 -2.94 -17.38 -7.63
C ALA A 221 -3.46 -18.77 -7.25
N GLU A 222 -2.72 -19.84 -7.58
CA GLU A 222 -3.06 -21.23 -7.21
C GLU A 222 -3.19 -21.41 -5.70
N LYS A 223 -2.26 -20.84 -4.94
CA LYS A 223 -2.20 -20.97 -3.48
C LYS A 223 -3.09 -19.98 -2.73
N GLY A 224 -3.74 -19.06 -3.42
CA GLY A 224 -4.53 -18.01 -2.77
C GLY A 224 -3.68 -17.04 -1.95
N ILE A 225 -2.46 -16.73 -2.42
CA ILE A 225 -1.53 -15.81 -1.77
C ILE A 225 -1.69 -14.42 -2.43
N ALA A 226 -1.87 -13.38 -1.63
CA ALA A 226 -1.91 -12.00 -2.11
C ALA A 226 -0.52 -11.53 -2.57
N VAL A 227 -0.48 -10.71 -3.62
CA VAL A 227 0.79 -10.22 -4.19
C VAL A 227 0.90 -8.71 -4.04
N LEU A 228 1.91 -8.24 -3.31
CA LEU A 228 2.41 -6.88 -3.39
C LEU A 228 3.49 -6.80 -4.47
N VAL A 229 3.42 -5.79 -5.32
CA VAL A 229 4.45 -5.55 -6.33
C VAL A 229 5.34 -4.40 -5.90
N ASN A 230 6.62 -4.70 -5.64
CA ASN A 230 7.65 -3.69 -5.51
C ASN A 230 8.24 -3.33 -6.90
N LEU A 231 8.98 -2.20 -6.99
CA LEU A 231 9.62 -1.72 -8.21
C LEU A 231 8.71 -1.66 -9.46
N PRO A 232 7.43 -1.24 -9.37
CA PRO A 232 6.51 -1.25 -10.51
C PRO A 232 6.92 -0.31 -11.65
N PHE A 233 7.86 0.60 -11.41
CA PHE A 233 8.45 1.52 -12.39
C PHE A 233 9.84 1.08 -12.88
N GLY A 234 10.19 -0.19 -12.68
CA GLY A 234 11.51 -0.71 -12.95
C GLY A 234 12.46 -0.57 -11.77
N GLY A 235 13.49 -1.37 -11.78
CA GLY A 235 14.49 -1.48 -10.74
C GLY A 235 15.89 -1.11 -11.21
N ARG A 236 16.89 -1.55 -10.43
CA ARG A 236 18.30 -1.30 -10.73
C ARG A 236 18.80 -2.03 -11.98
N ARG A 237 18.15 -3.13 -12.38
CA ARG A 237 18.57 -3.96 -13.52
C ARG A 237 18.07 -3.40 -14.84
N ASP A 238 16.78 -3.01 -14.89
CA ASP A 238 16.09 -2.63 -16.12
C ASP A 238 16.12 -1.11 -16.34
N GLY A 239 16.82 -0.39 -15.46
CA GLY A 239 16.73 1.05 -15.41
C GLY A 239 15.33 1.53 -14.97
N ASN A 240 15.16 2.82 -14.95
CA ASN A 240 13.86 3.44 -14.71
C ASN A 240 13.06 3.45 -16.03
N LEU A 241 11.87 2.85 -16.03
CA LEU A 241 11.00 2.78 -17.22
C LEU A 241 10.73 4.15 -17.85
N PHE A 242 10.67 5.21 -17.03
CA PHE A 242 10.49 6.58 -17.52
C PHE A 242 11.63 7.06 -18.43
N GLY A 243 12.85 6.50 -18.28
CA GLY A 243 13.97 6.82 -19.16
C GLY A 243 13.68 6.48 -20.63
N ARG A 244 13.12 5.29 -20.88
CA ARG A 244 12.80 4.81 -22.24
C ARG A 244 11.63 5.56 -22.90
N VAL A 245 10.74 6.16 -22.11
CA VAL A 245 9.57 6.87 -22.63
C VAL A 245 9.68 8.39 -22.53
N ARG A 246 10.85 8.91 -22.13
CA ARG A 246 11.04 10.35 -21.90
C ARG A 246 10.62 11.20 -23.10
N GLU A 247 10.95 10.75 -24.31
CA GLU A 247 10.65 11.46 -25.56
C GLU A 247 9.42 10.89 -26.29
N GLN A 248 8.76 9.90 -25.67
CA GLN A 248 7.59 9.27 -26.27
C GLN A 248 6.30 9.98 -25.82
N LYS A 249 5.47 10.34 -26.79
CA LYS A 249 4.11 10.77 -26.50
C LYS A 249 3.32 9.59 -25.95
N LEU A 250 2.39 9.88 -25.06
CA LEU A 250 1.44 8.87 -24.59
C LEU A 250 0.63 8.36 -25.79
N PRO A 251 0.62 7.05 -26.07
CA PRO A 251 -0.14 6.50 -27.20
C PRO A 251 -1.66 6.68 -27.02
N ASP A 252 -2.37 6.88 -28.12
CA ASP A 252 -3.83 7.09 -28.10
C ASP A 252 -4.60 5.96 -27.43
N TRP A 253 -4.10 4.71 -27.52
CA TRP A 253 -4.72 3.55 -26.85
C TRP A 253 -4.66 3.63 -25.32
N ALA A 254 -3.87 4.50 -24.72
CA ALA A 254 -3.86 4.69 -23.27
C ALA A 254 -5.23 5.17 -22.76
N ALA A 255 -5.97 5.92 -23.57
CA ALA A 255 -7.34 6.36 -23.26
C ALA A 255 -8.35 5.20 -23.21
N GLU A 256 -8.08 4.06 -23.86
CA GLU A 256 -8.97 2.90 -23.86
C GLU A 256 -9.13 2.29 -22.46
N PHE A 257 -8.15 2.51 -21.57
CA PHE A 257 -8.20 2.11 -20.16
C PHE A 257 -7.96 3.28 -19.20
N ASP A 258 -8.37 4.50 -19.58
CA ASP A 258 -8.38 5.71 -18.75
C ASP A 258 -7.00 6.04 -18.14
N ALA A 259 -5.91 5.88 -18.90
CA ALA A 259 -4.58 6.29 -18.49
C ALA A 259 -4.20 7.63 -19.11
N HIS A 260 -3.74 8.58 -18.29
CA HIS A 260 -3.43 9.96 -18.67
C HIS A 260 -1.94 10.30 -18.54
N SER A 261 -1.13 9.36 -18.07
CA SER A 261 0.32 9.48 -17.94
C SER A 261 1.01 8.13 -18.14
N TRP A 262 2.31 8.16 -18.43
CA TRP A 262 3.10 6.94 -18.48
C TRP A 262 3.15 6.23 -17.12
N GLY A 263 3.15 6.96 -16.00
CA GLY A 263 3.06 6.38 -14.67
C GLY A 263 1.79 5.56 -14.50
N GLN A 264 0.65 6.08 -14.97
CA GLN A 264 -0.63 5.35 -14.94
C GLN A 264 -0.62 4.14 -15.87
N VAL A 265 -0.03 4.23 -17.07
CA VAL A 265 0.12 3.07 -17.98
C VAL A 265 0.89 1.94 -17.29
N PHE A 266 2.05 2.25 -16.70
CA PHE A 266 2.87 1.25 -16.02
C PHE A 266 2.17 0.62 -14.82
N LEU A 267 1.54 1.43 -13.97
CA LEU A 267 0.82 0.91 -12.80
C LEU A 267 -0.42 0.11 -13.20
N LYS A 268 -1.22 0.58 -14.15
CA LYS A 268 -2.40 -0.14 -14.66
C LYS A 268 -2.00 -1.47 -15.32
N TYR A 269 -0.88 -1.51 -16.04
CA TYR A 269 -0.32 -2.76 -16.55
C TYR A 269 -0.03 -3.74 -15.40
N VAL A 270 0.64 -3.29 -14.35
CA VAL A 270 0.98 -4.13 -13.19
C VAL A 270 -0.28 -4.63 -12.48
N VAL A 271 -1.17 -3.71 -12.07
CA VAL A 271 -2.34 -4.08 -11.26
C VAL A 271 -3.46 -4.74 -12.07
N SER A 272 -3.42 -4.72 -13.39
CA SER A 272 -4.33 -5.48 -14.25
C SER A 272 -4.02 -6.98 -14.28
N HIS A 273 -2.81 -7.39 -13.87
CA HIS A 273 -2.50 -8.83 -13.75
C HIS A 273 -3.42 -9.48 -12.70
N PRO A 274 -4.10 -10.61 -13.01
CA PRO A 274 -5.10 -11.19 -12.12
C PRO A 274 -4.56 -11.56 -10.74
N ALA A 275 -3.32 -12.06 -10.66
CA ALA A 275 -2.68 -12.45 -9.41
C ALA A 275 -2.17 -11.27 -8.58
N VAL A 276 -1.97 -10.08 -9.14
CA VAL A 276 -1.45 -8.92 -8.41
C VAL A 276 -2.55 -8.29 -7.57
N THR A 277 -2.30 -8.11 -6.28
CA THR A 277 -3.25 -7.49 -5.33
C THR A 277 -3.01 -5.98 -5.22
N CYS A 278 -1.77 -5.53 -5.02
CA CYS A 278 -1.44 -4.12 -4.85
C CYS A 278 -0.03 -3.82 -5.37
N ALA A 279 0.15 -2.71 -6.05
CA ALA A 279 1.47 -2.15 -6.37
C ALA A 279 1.85 -1.06 -5.36
N ILE A 280 3.13 -1.01 -4.96
CA ILE A 280 3.65 -0.08 -3.96
C ILE A 280 4.76 0.83 -4.52
N PRO A 281 4.45 1.71 -5.50
CA PRO A 281 5.40 2.67 -6.02
C PRO A 281 5.91 3.62 -4.93
N GLY A 282 7.16 4.07 -5.06
CA GLY A 282 7.71 5.12 -4.21
C GLY A 282 7.07 6.48 -4.50
N MET A 283 6.59 7.18 -3.46
CA MET A 283 5.94 8.50 -3.59
C MET A 283 6.41 9.42 -2.48
N THR A 284 7.06 10.50 -2.83
CA THR A 284 7.57 11.50 -1.87
C THR A 284 6.97 12.89 -2.04
N LYS A 285 6.08 13.07 -3.04
CA LYS A 285 5.38 14.32 -3.36
C LYS A 285 3.92 14.03 -3.67
N VAL A 286 3.03 14.95 -3.30
CA VAL A 286 1.57 14.82 -3.53
C VAL A 286 1.23 14.68 -5.01
N ALA A 287 1.91 15.41 -5.90
CA ALA A 287 1.67 15.30 -7.34
C ALA A 287 1.91 13.87 -7.86
N ASN A 288 2.97 13.18 -7.38
CA ASN A 288 3.22 11.79 -7.74
C ASN A 288 2.17 10.83 -7.14
N LEU A 289 1.69 11.14 -5.92
CA LEU A 289 0.61 10.38 -5.31
C LEU A 289 -0.68 10.49 -6.13
N GLU A 290 -1.07 11.68 -6.53
CA GLU A 290 -2.31 11.91 -7.29
C GLU A 290 -2.25 11.27 -8.67
N ASP A 291 -1.13 11.36 -9.37
CA ASP A 291 -0.94 10.65 -10.63
C ASP A 291 -1.03 9.12 -10.45
N ASN A 292 -0.33 8.56 -9.45
CA ASN A 292 -0.34 7.13 -9.18
C ASN A 292 -1.74 6.63 -8.74
N LEU A 293 -2.49 7.41 -7.94
CA LEU A 293 -3.87 7.07 -7.57
C LEU A 293 -4.81 7.09 -8.76
N GLY A 294 -4.53 7.84 -9.82
CA GLY A 294 -5.23 7.76 -11.10
C GLY A 294 -5.17 6.36 -11.72
N ALA A 295 -4.11 5.59 -11.46
CA ALA A 295 -4.03 4.19 -11.89
C ALA A 295 -4.98 3.26 -11.13
N ALA A 296 -5.47 3.66 -9.96
CA ALA A 296 -6.48 2.93 -9.20
C ALA A 296 -7.92 3.33 -9.55
N GLN A 297 -8.14 4.04 -10.65
CA GLN A 297 -9.46 4.50 -11.09
C GLN A 297 -9.77 4.05 -12.51
N GLY A 298 -11.07 3.97 -12.83
CA GLY A 298 -11.54 3.64 -14.18
C GLY A 298 -11.18 2.21 -14.59
N ARG A 299 -11.02 2.02 -15.90
CA ARG A 299 -10.78 0.72 -16.55
C ARG A 299 -9.35 0.26 -16.38
N LEU A 300 -9.14 -1.03 -16.36
CA LEU A 300 -7.82 -1.67 -16.42
C LEU A 300 -7.61 -2.35 -17.78
N PRO A 301 -6.38 -2.46 -18.29
CA PRO A 301 -6.06 -3.25 -19.47
C PRO A 301 -6.54 -4.71 -19.33
N ASP A 302 -7.25 -5.22 -20.31
CA ASP A 302 -7.53 -6.65 -20.45
C ASP A 302 -6.31 -7.42 -20.96
N ALA A 303 -6.44 -8.72 -21.16
CA ALA A 303 -5.34 -9.58 -21.63
C ALA A 303 -4.81 -9.18 -23.02
N THR A 304 -5.69 -8.71 -23.91
CA THR A 304 -5.32 -8.27 -25.26
C THR A 304 -4.56 -6.94 -25.19
N MET A 305 -5.06 -6.01 -24.40
CA MET A 305 -4.40 -4.72 -24.20
C MET A 305 -3.05 -4.87 -23.50
N ARG A 306 -2.94 -5.77 -22.53
CA ARG A 306 -1.65 -6.10 -21.89
C ARG A 306 -0.61 -6.52 -22.92
N LYS A 307 -0.95 -7.44 -23.83
CA LYS A 307 -0.06 -7.87 -24.91
C LYS A 307 0.31 -6.71 -25.86
N ARG A 308 -0.63 -5.81 -26.14
CA ARG A 308 -0.37 -4.61 -26.95
C ARG A 308 0.62 -3.67 -26.26
N ILE A 309 0.49 -3.46 -24.95
CA ILE A 309 1.42 -2.67 -24.14
C ILE A 309 2.82 -3.30 -24.16
N GLU A 310 2.90 -4.63 -23.99
CA GLU A 310 4.16 -5.38 -24.02
C GLU A 310 4.84 -5.24 -25.40
N ALA A 311 4.11 -5.47 -26.47
CA ALA A 311 4.64 -5.35 -27.84
C ALA A 311 5.13 -3.91 -28.16
N TYR A 312 4.39 -2.90 -27.70
CA TYR A 312 4.83 -1.50 -27.84
C TYR A 312 6.12 -1.25 -27.08
N TRP A 313 6.19 -1.70 -25.81
CA TRP A 313 7.39 -1.55 -24.97
C TRP A 313 8.61 -2.23 -25.55
N ASP A 314 8.44 -3.47 -26.06
CA ASP A 314 9.55 -4.27 -26.62
C ASP A 314 10.08 -3.67 -27.93
N ALA A 315 9.25 -2.93 -28.66
CA ALA A 315 9.65 -2.22 -29.89
C ALA A 315 10.36 -0.86 -29.65
N LEU A 316 10.33 -0.34 -28.39
CA LEU A 316 11.05 0.91 -28.08
C LEU A 316 12.56 0.70 -28.09
N PRO A 317 13.35 1.71 -28.51
CA PRO A 317 14.81 1.68 -28.37
C PRO A 317 15.24 1.41 -26.92
N ALA A 318 16.37 0.71 -26.76
CA ALA A 318 16.95 0.40 -25.46
C ALA A 318 17.50 1.67 -24.77
#